data_553361c22473bc0227a795782cad7a88
#
_entry.id   553361c22473bc0227a795782cad7a88
#
_cell.length_a   1.000
_cell.length_b   1.000
_cell.length_c   1.000
_cell.angle_alpha   90.00
_cell.angle_beta   90.00
_cell.angle_gamma   90.00
#
_symmetry.space_group_name_H-M   'P 1'
#
loop_
_entity.id
_entity.type
_entity.pdbx_description
1 polymer ?
#
loop_
_entity_poly.entity_id
_entity_poly.type
_entity_poly.pdbx_seq_one_letter_code
_entity_poly.pdbx_strand_id
1 'polypeptide(L)'
;GLGDVYKRQIVLRGVSYGWHNLWPRFYNKQSVKWLKKDWKCTVLRAAMGTVIEDNYIENPEFALKCMNKVIKAAIKNDLYIIIDWHTYYPQKKEAKAFFSMMAQKYGKYPHIIYEIYNEPMEDSWESVKEYATDIISEIRKYDPDNIILVGSPHWDQDLHLVAESPLEGSDNIMYT
;
A
#
# COMPACT_ATOMS: atom_id res chain seq x y z
N GLY A 1 15.32 4.93 5.87
CA GLY A 1 14.29 5.09 6.92
C GLY A 1 13.52 6.39 6.76
N LEU A 2 12.25 6.42 7.18
CA LEU A 2 11.44 7.64 7.20
C LEU A 2 12.09 8.69 8.10
N GLY A 3 12.59 9.74 7.52
CA GLY A 3 13.17 10.88 8.22
C GLY A 3 12.58 12.18 7.71
N ASP A 4 12.45 13.16 8.59
CA ASP A 4 12.13 14.53 8.18
C ASP A 4 13.39 15.26 7.66
N VAL A 5 13.24 16.50 7.22
CA VAL A 5 14.32 17.36 6.71
C VAL A 5 15.48 17.50 7.68
N TYR A 6 15.25 17.23 8.97
CA TYR A 6 16.27 17.26 10.04
C TYR A 6 16.83 15.87 10.37
N LYS A 7 16.57 14.85 9.55
CA LYS A 7 16.98 13.44 9.77
C LYS A 7 16.41 12.83 11.06
N ARG A 8 15.27 13.34 11.54
CA ARG A 8 14.58 12.73 12.67
C ARG A 8 13.82 11.50 12.22
N GLN A 9 13.97 10.43 12.97
CA GLN A 9 13.26 9.19 12.72
C GLN A 9 11.76 9.35 13.08
N ILE A 10 10.87 8.95 12.15
CA ILE A 10 9.45 8.89 12.40
C ILE A 10 9.08 7.45 12.74
N VAL A 11 8.38 7.26 13.85
CA VAL A 11 7.80 5.98 14.25
C VAL A 11 6.33 5.98 13.89
N LEU A 12 5.94 5.16 12.93
CA LEU A 12 4.54 4.98 12.53
C LEU A 12 3.89 3.95 13.46
N ARG A 13 2.73 4.32 14.02
CA ARG A 13 1.91 3.46 14.89
C ARG A 13 0.47 3.52 14.43
N GLY A 14 -0.11 2.37 14.18
CA GLY A 14 -1.48 2.34 13.67
C GLY A 14 -2.04 0.95 13.53
N VAL A 15 -3.10 0.85 12.76
CA VAL A 15 -3.84 -0.38 12.54
C VAL A 15 -4.05 -0.63 11.06
N SER A 16 -4.12 -1.90 10.69
CA SER A 16 -4.61 -2.33 9.39
C SER A 16 -6.12 -2.52 9.47
N TYR A 17 -6.85 -1.94 8.51
CA TYR A 17 -8.22 -2.37 8.26
C TYR A 17 -8.21 -3.81 7.74
N GLY A 18 -9.25 -4.58 8.08
CA GLY A 18 -9.52 -5.83 7.36
C GLY A 18 -9.86 -5.56 5.89
N TRP A 19 -9.87 -6.58 5.06
CA TRP A 19 -10.17 -6.46 3.63
C TRP A 19 -11.47 -5.70 3.39
N HIS A 20 -11.46 -4.80 2.41
CA HIS A 20 -12.61 -3.92 2.14
C HIS A 20 -13.88 -4.72 1.81
N ASN A 21 -13.74 -5.86 1.16
CA ASN A 21 -14.87 -6.72 0.76
C ASN A 21 -15.42 -7.58 1.91
N LEU A 22 -14.60 -7.91 2.90
CA LEU A 22 -15.04 -8.66 4.09
C LEU A 22 -15.54 -7.74 5.22
N TRP A 23 -14.96 -6.55 5.33
CA TRP A 23 -15.22 -5.63 6.44
C TRP A 23 -15.55 -4.20 5.97
N PRO A 24 -16.42 -4.01 4.95
CA PRO A 24 -16.71 -2.70 4.35
C PRO A 24 -17.26 -1.69 5.34
N ARG A 25 -17.92 -2.14 6.39
CA ARG A 25 -18.51 -1.27 7.43
C ARG A 25 -17.48 -0.38 8.13
N PHE A 26 -16.21 -0.79 8.18
CA PHE A 26 -15.15 0.00 8.79
C PHE A 26 -14.54 1.05 7.84
N TYR A 27 -14.75 0.91 6.52
CA TYR A 27 -14.24 1.84 5.52
C TYR A 27 -15.08 3.12 5.46
N ASN A 28 -14.96 3.95 6.48
CA ASN A 28 -15.70 5.20 6.60
C ASN A 28 -14.88 6.30 7.29
N LYS A 29 -15.32 7.55 7.14
CA LYS A 29 -14.62 8.72 7.69
C LYS A 29 -14.61 8.75 9.22
N GLN A 30 -15.61 8.16 9.85
CA GLN A 30 -15.74 8.20 11.30
C GLN A 30 -14.75 7.29 11.97
N SER A 31 -14.52 6.09 11.42
CA SER A 31 -13.49 5.16 11.92
C SER A 31 -12.09 5.80 11.89
N VAL A 32 -11.74 6.50 10.80
CA VAL A 32 -10.46 7.20 10.67
C VAL A 32 -10.30 8.26 11.76
N LYS A 33 -11.32 9.10 11.96
CA LYS A 33 -11.30 10.14 13.00
C LYS A 33 -11.14 9.54 14.40
N TRP A 34 -11.86 8.48 14.68
CA TRP A 34 -11.80 7.80 15.96
C TRP A 34 -10.41 7.19 16.21
N LEU A 35 -9.85 6.49 15.25
CA LEU A 35 -8.50 5.91 15.35
C LEU A 35 -7.43 7.01 15.56
N LYS A 36 -7.54 8.14 14.88
CA LYS A 36 -6.65 9.31 15.13
C LYS A 36 -6.81 9.85 16.53
N LYS A 37 -8.05 10.10 16.96
CA LYS A 37 -8.34 10.81 18.20
C LYS A 37 -8.10 9.95 19.44
N ASP A 38 -8.66 8.74 19.46
CA ASP A 38 -8.71 7.92 20.66
C ASP A 38 -7.52 6.95 20.73
N TRP A 39 -7.14 6.35 19.61
CA TRP A 39 -6.02 5.41 19.54
C TRP A 39 -4.69 6.08 19.21
N LYS A 40 -4.70 7.37 18.89
CA LYS A 40 -3.50 8.13 18.54
C LYS A 40 -2.71 7.52 17.39
N CYS A 41 -3.40 6.89 16.46
CA CYS A 41 -2.76 6.36 15.25
C CYS A 41 -2.07 7.48 14.46
N THR A 42 -0.94 7.15 13.86
CA THR A 42 -0.19 8.02 12.94
C THR A 42 -0.20 7.46 11.51
N VAL A 43 -0.55 6.18 11.35
CA VAL A 43 -0.71 5.48 10.08
C VAL A 43 -1.93 4.57 10.13
N LEU A 44 -2.58 4.40 8.98
CA LEU A 44 -3.60 3.37 8.75
C LEU A 44 -3.23 2.57 7.50
N ARG A 45 -3.62 1.30 7.46
CA ARG A 45 -3.46 0.46 6.27
C ARG A 45 -4.82 0.10 5.71
N ALA A 46 -5.07 0.42 4.46
CA ALA A 46 -6.29 0.10 3.74
C ALA A 46 -6.04 -1.11 2.84
N ALA A 47 -6.50 -2.27 3.28
CA ALA A 47 -6.33 -3.55 2.60
C ALA A 47 -7.41 -3.74 1.53
N MET A 48 -7.05 -3.56 0.27
CA MET A 48 -7.95 -3.77 -0.85
C MET A 48 -7.87 -5.21 -1.35
N GLY A 49 -8.82 -6.04 -0.97
CA GLY A 49 -8.88 -7.44 -1.39
C GLY A 49 -9.07 -7.60 -2.90
N THR A 50 -8.29 -8.49 -3.50
CA THR A 50 -8.35 -8.82 -4.93
C THR A 50 -8.90 -10.22 -5.19
N VAL A 51 -9.25 -10.93 -4.12
CA VAL A 51 -9.83 -12.29 -4.14
C VAL A 51 -11.03 -12.33 -3.20
N ILE A 52 -11.78 -13.42 -3.22
CA ILE A 52 -13.03 -13.62 -2.50
C ILE A 52 -14.14 -12.72 -3.09
N GLU A 53 -15.39 -12.98 -2.74
CA GLU A 53 -16.56 -12.25 -3.23
C GLU A 53 -16.44 -10.73 -3.02
N ASP A 54 -16.98 -9.93 -3.94
CA ASP A 54 -16.94 -8.46 -3.93
C ASP A 54 -15.52 -7.85 -3.92
N ASN A 55 -14.51 -8.60 -4.36
CA ASN A 55 -13.15 -8.11 -4.50
C ASN A 55 -13.02 -7.02 -5.59
N TYR A 56 -11.85 -6.39 -5.67
CA TYR A 56 -11.60 -5.32 -6.63
C TYR A 56 -11.76 -5.76 -8.09
N ILE A 57 -11.39 -7.00 -8.43
CA ILE A 57 -11.47 -7.50 -9.82
C ILE A 57 -12.92 -7.65 -10.26
N GLU A 58 -13.78 -8.12 -9.37
CA GLU A 58 -15.21 -8.36 -9.63
C GLU A 58 -16.04 -7.07 -9.50
N ASN A 59 -15.74 -6.24 -8.51
CA ASN A 59 -16.52 -5.06 -8.16
C ASN A 59 -15.61 -3.82 -7.89
N PRO A 60 -14.92 -3.31 -8.91
CA PRO A 60 -13.96 -2.22 -8.74
C PRO A 60 -14.57 -0.92 -8.22
N GLU A 61 -15.82 -0.61 -8.58
CA GLU A 61 -16.49 0.60 -8.09
C GLU A 61 -16.70 0.57 -6.58
N PHE A 62 -17.13 -0.57 -6.05
CA PHE A 62 -17.31 -0.77 -4.62
C PHE A 62 -15.99 -0.67 -3.87
N ALA A 63 -14.97 -1.37 -4.35
CA ALA A 63 -13.63 -1.33 -3.78
C ALA A 63 -13.08 0.09 -3.74
N LEU A 64 -13.12 0.80 -4.86
CA LEU A 64 -12.68 2.20 -4.96
C LEU A 64 -13.49 3.14 -4.07
N LYS A 65 -14.78 2.90 -3.89
CA LYS A 65 -15.62 3.67 -2.97
C LYS A 65 -15.16 3.50 -1.52
N CYS A 66 -14.83 2.28 -1.11
CA CYS A 66 -14.27 1.99 0.22
C CYS A 66 -12.89 2.65 0.40
N MET A 67 -11.96 2.38 -0.51
CA MET A 67 -10.61 2.93 -0.46
C MET A 67 -10.60 4.46 -0.43
N ASN A 68 -11.30 5.10 -1.35
CA ASN A 68 -11.36 6.57 -1.42
C ASN A 68 -11.90 7.24 -0.15
N LYS A 69 -12.82 6.59 0.57
CA LYS A 69 -13.35 7.14 1.84
C LYS A 69 -12.27 7.23 2.91
N VAL A 70 -11.49 6.17 3.10
CA VAL A 70 -10.45 6.13 4.15
C VAL A 70 -9.22 6.91 3.73
N ILE A 71 -8.78 6.85 2.47
CA ILE A 71 -7.63 7.61 1.96
C ILE A 71 -7.87 9.12 2.14
N LYS A 72 -8.99 9.64 1.64
CA LYS A 72 -9.33 11.05 1.80
C LYS A 72 -9.47 11.48 3.25
N ALA A 73 -10.03 10.61 4.10
CA ALA A 73 -10.16 10.89 5.51
C ALA A 73 -8.81 10.88 6.23
N ALA A 74 -7.89 9.97 5.88
CA ALA A 74 -6.54 9.94 6.42
C ALA A 74 -5.77 11.23 6.09
N ILE A 75 -5.74 11.61 4.82
CA ILE A 75 -5.12 12.86 4.37
C ILE A 75 -5.69 14.07 5.14
N LYS A 76 -7.02 14.17 5.24
CA LYS A 76 -7.69 15.28 5.94
C LYS A 76 -7.36 15.33 7.43
N ASN A 77 -7.04 14.21 8.05
CA ASN A 77 -6.72 14.12 9.47
C ASN A 77 -5.21 14.03 9.74
N ASP A 78 -4.38 14.32 8.74
CA ASP A 78 -2.91 14.26 8.86
C ASP A 78 -2.43 12.90 9.39
N LEU A 79 -2.84 11.84 8.68
CA LEU A 79 -2.44 10.46 8.91
C LEU A 79 -1.77 9.92 7.66
N TYR A 80 -0.70 9.16 7.84
CA TYR A 80 -0.20 8.31 6.77
C TYR A 80 -1.23 7.23 6.45
N ILE A 81 -1.30 6.83 5.18
CA ILE A 81 -2.19 5.76 4.71
C ILE A 81 -1.44 4.85 3.75
N ILE A 82 -1.38 3.57 4.10
CA ILE A 82 -0.86 2.52 3.24
C ILE A 82 -1.99 2.07 2.34
N ILE A 83 -1.80 2.20 1.04
CA ILE A 83 -2.70 1.70 -0.01
C ILE A 83 -2.18 0.32 -0.40
N ASP A 84 -2.83 -0.71 0.10
CA ASP A 84 -2.39 -2.09 -0.02
C ASP A 84 -3.17 -2.83 -1.09
N TRP A 85 -2.44 -3.37 -2.08
CA TRP A 85 -2.91 -4.36 -3.02
C TRP A 85 -2.92 -5.73 -2.33
N HIS A 86 -4.02 -6.01 -1.64
CA HIS A 86 -4.14 -7.17 -0.77
C HIS A 86 -4.43 -8.44 -1.55
N THR A 87 -3.37 -9.06 -2.02
CA THR A 87 -3.39 -10.23 -2.89
C THR A 87 -2.40 -11.30 -2.42
N TYR A 88 -2.62 -12.51 -2.91
CA TYR A 88 -1.70 -13.64 -2.82
C TYR A 88 -1.17 -14.06 -4.19
N TYR A 89 -1.54 -13.33 -5.25
CA TYR A 89 -1.18 -13.60 -6.64
C TYR A 89 -0.76 -12.33 -7.33
N PRO A 90 0.17 -12.35 -8.28
CA PRO A 90 0.76 -11.12 -8.82
C PRO A 90 -0.22 -10.21 -9.57
N GLN A 91 -1.28 -10.71 -10.24
CA GLN A 91 -2.31 -9.93 -10.95
C GLN A 91 -1.76 -8.62 -11.56
N LYS A 92 -0.61 -8.72 -12.25
CA LYS A 92 0.25 -7.57 -12.66
C LYS A 92 -0.51 -6.51 -13.46
N LYS A 93 -1.36 -6.91 -14.39
CA LYS A 93 -2.11 -6.00 -15.25
C LYS A 93 -3.07 -5.12 -14.46
N GLU A 94 -3.82 -5.73 -13.56
CA GLU A 94 -4.83 -5.08 -12.75
C GLU A 94 -4.16 -4.19 -11.68
N ALA A 95 -3.13 -4.68 -11.04
CA ALA A 95 -2.31 -3.92 -10.09
C ALA A 95 -1.70 -2.67 -10.73
N LYS A 96 -1.13 -2.81 -11.93
CA LYS A 96 -0.56 -1.69 -12.68
C LYS A 96 -1.58 -0.60 -12.96
N ALA A 97 -2.77 -0.97 -13.42
CA ALA A 97 -3.86 -0.04 -13.68
C ALA A 97 -4.34 0.65 -12.39
N PHE A 98 -4.46 -0.10 -11.31
CA PHE A 98 -4.87 0.43 -10.01
C PHE A 98 -3.85 1.44 -9.47
N PHE A 99 -2.57 1.09 -9.42
CA PHE A 99 -1.54 1.98 -8.88
C PHE A 99 -1.30 3.20 -9.77
N SER A 100 -1.43 3.07 -11.09
CA SER A 100 -1.43 4.23 -12.00
C SER A 100 -2.52 5.23 -11.60
N MET A 101 -3.75 4.76 -11.38
CA MET A 101 -4.87 5.59 -10.97
C MET A 101 -4.66 6.20 -9.55
N MET A 102 -4.15 5.42 -8.60
CA MET A 102 -3.90 5.91 -7.25
C MET A 102 -2.80 6.96 -7.22
N ALA A 103 -1.70 6.74 -7.94
CA ALA A 103 -0.60 7.69 -8.01
C ALA A 103 -1.01 9.00 -8.70
N GLN A 104 -1.73 8.94 -9.82
CA GLN A 104 -2.29 10.14 -10.47
C GLN A 104 -3.17 10.95 -9.52
N LYS A 105 -3.98 10.28 -8.73
CA LYS A 105 -4.96 10.92 -7.86
C LYS A 105 -4.39 11.44 -6.56
N TYR A 106 -3.50 10.69 -5.95
CA TYR A 106 -3.05 10.92 -4.59
C TYR A 106 -1.54 11.14 -4.43
N GLY A 107 -0.73 10.91 -5.45
CA GLY A 107 0.73 10.97 -5.37
C GLY A 107 1.31 12.31 -4.87
N LYS A 108 0.58 13.41 -5.07
CA LYS A 108 0.97 14.74 -4.55
C LYS A 108 0.87 14.90 -3.02
N TYR A 109 0.29 13.93 -2.32
CA TYR A 109 0.12 13.99 -0.87
C TYR A 109 1.21 13.16 -0.18
N PRO A 110 2.02 13.76 0.71
CA PRO A 110 3.11 13.04 1.39
C PRO A 110 2.64 12.00 2.40
N HIS A 111 1.33 11.87 2.57
CA HIS A 111 0.70 10.90 3.46
C HIS A 111 0.62 9.49 2.86
N ILE A 112 0.86 9.35 1.56
CA ILE A 112 0.63 8.10 0.83
C ILE A 112 1.84 7.17 0.95
N ILE A 113 1.56 5.91 1.21
CA ILE A 113 2.51 4.80 1.12
C ILE A 113 1.83 3.74 0.26
N TYR A 114 2.52 3.19 -0.72
CA TYR A 114 2.00 2.12 -1.57
C TYR A 114 2.54 0.78 -1.09
N GLU A 115 1.69 -0.21 -0.92
CA GLU A 115 2.09 -1.60 -0.68
C GLU A 115 1.63 -2.41 -1.89
N ILE A 116 2.59 -2.77 -2.73
CA ILE A 116 2.28 -3.23 -4.09
C ILE A 116 1.97 -4.71 -4.20
N TYR A 117 2.28 -5.49 -3.17
CA TYR A 117 1.98 -6.91 -3.09
C TYR A 117 1.96 -7.32 -1.61
N ASN A 118 0.79 -7.65 -1.08
CA ASN A 118 0.60 -7.94 0.35
C ASN A 118 1.54 -9.03 0.87
N GLU A 119 1.41 -10.24 0.37
CA GLU A 119 2.17 -11.42 0.84
C GLU A 119 2.49 -12.34 -0.33
N PRO A 120 3.63 -12.17 -1.01
CA PRO A 120 4.10 -13.16 -1.98
C PRO A 120 4.28 -14.51 -1.31
N MET A 121 3.63 -15.54 -1.84
CA MET A 121 3.62 -16.86 -1.19
C MET A 121 4.81 -17.72 -1.67
N GLU A 122 4.63 -18.42 -2.79
CA GLU A 122 5.61 -19.30 -3.37
C GLU A 122 6.35 -18.70 -4.57
N ASP A 123 6.15 -17.39 -4.81
CA ASP A 123 6.86 -16.67 -5.86
C ASP A 123 8.36 -16.62 -5.54
N SER A 124 9.20 -16.80 -6.56
CA SER A 124 10.62 -16.54 -6.38
C SER A 124 10.88 -15.03 -6.23
N TRP A 125 11.98 -14.67 -5.58
CA TRP A 125 12.36 -13.25 -5.47
C TRP A 125 12.55 -12.58 -6.83
N GLU A 126 13.05 -13.30 -7.83
CA GLU A 126 13.19 -12.82 -9.20
C GLU A 126 11.82 -12.47 -9.81
N SER A 127 10.80 -13.31 -9.60
CA SER A 127 9.43 -13.07 -10.06
C SER A 127 8.82 -11.84 -9.37
N VAL A 128 9.01 -11.73 -8.06
CA VAL A 128 8.56 -10.55 -7.29
C VAL A 128 9.27 -9.28 -7.75
N LYS A 129 10.59 -9.34 -8.04
CA LYS A 129 11.36 -8.21 -8.56
C LYS A 129 10.84 -7.74 -9.92
N GLU A 130 10.56 -8.67 -10.83
CA GLU A 130 9.98 -8.34 -12.15
C GLU A 130 8.64 -7.63 -12.00
N TYR A 131 7.74 -8.19 -11.18
CA TYR A 131 6.45 -7.58 -10.86
C TYR A 131 6.62 -6.18 -10.26
N ALA A 132 7.44 -6.07 -9.21
CA ALA A 132 7.67 -4.83 -8.49
C ALA A 132 8.25 -3.74 -9.39
N THR A 133 9.22 -4.08 -10.24
CA THR A 133 9.84 -3.13 -11.20
C THR A 133 8.79 -2.51 -12.11
N ASP A 134 7.87 -3.30 -12.64
CA ASP A 134 6.79 -2.82 -13.51
C ASP A 134 5.81 -1.89 -12.77
N ILE A 135 5.43 -2.25 -11.55
CA ILE A 135 4.48 -1.45 -10.75
C ILE A 135 5.14 -0.14 -10.27
N ILE A 136 6.36 -0.22 -9.77
CA ILE A 136 7.15 0.94 -9.33
C ILE A 136 7.32 1.93 -10.49
N SER A 137 7.74 1.44 -11.66
CA SER A 137 7.87 2.26 -12.86
C SER A 137 6.58 3.00 -13.21
N GLU A 138 5.43 2.37 -13.03
CA GLU A 138 4.14 2.99 -13.28
C GLU A 138 3.81 4.07 -12.24
N ILE A 139 4.00 3.78 -10.96
CA ILE A 139 3.78 4.75 -9.86
C ILE A 139 4.66 5.98 -10.06
N ARG A 140 5.95 5.79 -10.34
CA ARG A 140 6.96 6.86 -10.46
C ARG A 140 6.71 7.84 -11.60
N LYS A 141 5.85 7.51 -12.56
CA LYS A 141 5.39 8.48 -13.57
C LYS A 141 4.61 9.65 -12.98
N TYR A 142 3.97 9.45 -11.84
CA TYR A 142 3.06 10.42 -11.22
C TYR A 142 3.45 10.80 -9.80
N ASP A 143 4.21 9.96 -9.15
CA ASP A 143 4.63 10.11 -7.75
C ASP A 143 6.10 9.70 -7.62
N PRO A 144 7.03 10.66 -7.72
CA PRO A 144 8.45 10.37 -7.62
C PRO A 144 8.95 10.07 -6.20
N ASP A 145 8.21 10.47 -5.17
CA ASP A 145 8.78 10.63 -3.82
C ASP A 145 8.21 9.68 -2.76
N ASN A 146 6.93 9.34 -2.82
CA ASN A 146 6.29 8.57 -1.76
C ASN A 146 6.84 7.14 -1.67
N ILE A 147 6.79 6.59 -0.47
CA ILE A 147 7.34 5.27 -0.16
C ILE A 147 6.53 4.17 -0.83
N ILE A 148 7.25 3.18 -1.36
CA ILE A 148 6.68 1.95 -1.88
C ILE A 148 7.20 0.79 -1.04
N LEU A 149 6.28 -0.01 -0.50
CA LEU A 149 6.56 -1.24 0.22
C LEU A 149 6.50 -2.42 -0.76
N VAL A 150 7.51 -3.27 -0.69
CA VAL A 150 7.64 -4.47 -1.50
C VAL A 150 7.79 -5.68 -0.58
N GLY A 151 6.84 -6.59 -0.65
CA GLY A 151 6.85 -7.83 0.11
C GLY A 151 7.93 -8.80 -0.39
N SER A 152 8.58 -9.49 0.54
CA SER A 152 9.49 -10.58 0.21
C SER A 152 8.75 -11.92 0.07
N PRO A 153 9.34 -12.95 -0.57
CA PRO A 153 8.72 -14.27 -0.64
C PRO A 153 8.41 -14.89 0.72
N HIS A 154 7.63 -15.97 0.69
CA HIS A 154 7.20 -16.74 1.87
C HIS A 154 6.55 -15.86 2.94
N TRP A 155 5.50 -15.13 2.55
CA TRP A 155 4.74 -14.25 3.46
C TRP A 155 5.61 -13.23 4.18
N ASP A 156 6.45 -12.49 3.41
CA ASP A 156 7.36 -11.46 3.91
C ASP A 156 8.45 -11.97 4.86
N GLN A 157 8.85 -13.23 4.72
CA GLN A 157 9.85 -13.84 5.62
C GLN A 157 11.27 -13.88 5.03
N ASP A 158 11.41 -13.87 3.70
CA ASP A 158 12.69 -14.08 3.02
C ASP A 158 13.46 -12.80 2.73
N LEU A 159 13.59 -11.92 3.71
CA LEU A 159 14.35 -10.67 3.58
C LEU A 159 15.83 -10.86 3.25
N HIS A 160 16.40 -12.06 3.51
CA HIS A 160 17.77 -12.37 3.13
C HIS A 160 17.96 -12.38 1.61
N LEU A 161 16.97 -12.86 0.83
CA LEU A 161 17.01 -12.82 -0.64
C LEU A 161 17.03 -11.39 -1.15
N VAL A 162 16.25 -10.54 -0.51
CA VAL A 162 16.21 -9.09 -0.81
C VAL A 162 17.55 -8.43 -0.52
N ALA A 163 18.19 -8.78 0.60
CA ALA A 163 19.49 -8.23 0.98
C ALA A 163 20.60 -8.63 -0.01
N GLU A 164 20.53 -9.85 -0.55
CA GLU A 164 21.49 -10.36 -1.55
C GLU A 164 21.31 -9.70 -2.93
N SER A 165 20.06 -9.37 -3.29
CA SER A 165 19.74 -8.85 -4.62
C SER A 165 18.59 -7.84 -4.56
N PRO A 166 18.80 -6.63 -4.01
CA PRO A 166 17.74 -5.61 -3.90
C PRO A 166 17.26 -5.11 -5.27
N LEU A 167 16.13 -4.39 -5.25
CA LEU A 167 15.68 -3.62 -6.41
C LEU A 167 16.63 -2.46 -6.67
N GLU A 168 16.96 -2.25 -7.92
CA GLU A 168 17.84 -1.16 -8.36
C GLU A 168 17.05 -0.07 -9.09
N GLY A 169 17.61 1.15 -9.16
CA GLY A 169 17.09 2.22 -9.99
C GLY A 169 15.85 2.94 -9.48
N SER A 170 15.45 2.73 -8.22
CA SER A 170 14.34 3.45 -7.60
C SER A 170 14.64 3.81 -6.15
N ASP A 171 14.38 5.06 -5.81
CA ASP A 171 14.49 5.56 -4.44
C ASP A 171 13.20 5.32 -3.64
N ASN A 172 13.30 5.47 -2.31
CA ASN A 172 12.17 5.37 -1.38
C ASN A 172 11.42 4.02 -1.46
N ILE A 173 12.17 2.94 -1.62
CA ILE A 173 11.67 1.57 -1.53
C ILE A 173 11.97 1.03 -0.13
N MET A 174 10.98 0.38 0.47
CA MET A 174 11.13 -0.37 1.71
C MET A 174 10.65 -1.80 1.47
N TYR A 175 11.27 -2.74 2.15
CA TYR A 175 10.92 -4.16 2.05
C TYR A 175 10.24 -4.63 3.34
N THR A 176 9.29 -5.52 3.17
CA THR A 176 8.58 -6.20 4.25
C THR A 176 8.81 -7.70 4.19
#